data_06c0456cc4e11eec732813d70dceeb97
#
_entry.id   06c0456cc4e11eec732813d70dceeb97
#
_cell.length_a   1.000
_cell.length_b   1.000
_cell.length_c   1.000
_cell.angle_alpha   90.00
_cell.angle_beta   90.00
_cell.angle_gamma   90.00
#
_symmetry.space_group_name_H-M   'P 1'
#
loop_
_entity.id
_entity.type
_entity.pdbx_description
1 polymer ?
#
loop_
_entity_poly.entity_id
_entity_poly.type
_entity_poly.pdbx_seq_one_letter_code
_entity_poly.pdbx_strand_id
1 'polypeptide(L)'
;TIYKPEEICALTEFAHRHGLFVHMDGARISNAAAALGMSLDDISGACGIDTLTLGGTKNGLMGAECVVIFNQDLIKEARYARKQSCQLASKMRYISCQFTAFLEDNLWLTCAQHANAMAQRLYKKLSTMPDIKFTQTVESNQLFFIMPREKEDKLQEYYHFYFWNETIGEMRLVTSFDTEEEDVDKLIACIKAL
;
A
#
# COMPACT_ATOMS: atom_id res chain seq x y z
N THR A 1 -2.02 -3.36 -9.34
CA THR A 1 -3.17 -2.55 -9.83
C THR A 1 -3.78 -1.76 -8.69
N ILE A 2 -4.33 -0.59 -9.02
CA ILE A 2 -5.09 0.28 -8.12
C ILE A 2 -6.56 0.19 -8.54
N TYR A 3 -7.46 -0.02 -7.56
CA TYR A 3 -8.89 0.17 -7.79
C TYR A 3 -9.18 1.63 -8.13
N LYS A 4 -9.95 1.87 -9.19
CA LYS A 4 -10.39 3.21 -9.55
C LYS A 4 -11.66 3.58 -8.76
N PRO A 5 -11.95 4.87 -8.52
CA PRO A 5 -13.14 5.27 -7.79
C PRO A 5 -14.43 4.66 -8.33
N GLU A 6 -14.57 4.57 -9.66
CA GLU A 6 -15.76 4.00 -10.31
C GLU A 6 -15.94 2.52 -9.98
N GLU A 7 -14.82 1.76 -9.86
CA GLU A 7 -14.84 0.34 -9.48
C GLU A 7 -15.25 0.19 -8.01
N ILE A 8 -14.70 1.06 -7.13
CA ILE A 8 -15.04 1.07 -5.71
C ILE A 8 -16.51 1.42 -5.52
N CYS A 9 -16.99 2.48 -6.17
CA CYS A 9 -18.41 2.88 -6.13
C CYS A 9 -19.34 1.75 -6.60
N ALA A 10 -19.00 1.08 -7.68
CA ALA A 10 -19.79 -0.05 -8.19
C ALA A 10 -19.87 -1.20 -7.19
N LEU A 11 -18.76 -1.52 -6.50
CA LEU A 11 -18.71 -2.55 -5.47
C LEU A 11 -19.52 -2.17 -4.23
N THR A 12 -19.42 -0.93 -3.76
CA THR A 12 -20.19 -0.44 -2.59
C THR A 12 -21.68 -0.39 -2.88
N GLU A 13 -22.08 0.13 -4.03
CA GLU A 13 -23.49 0.13 -4.46
C GLU A 13 -24.06 -1.30 -4.56
N PHE A 14 -23.29 -2.24 -5.10
CA PHE A 14 -23.72 -3.63 -5.14
C PHE A 14 -23.90 -4.20 -3.75
N ALA A 15 -22.93 -4.02 -2.85
CA ALA A 15 -22.98 -4.51 -1.48
C ALA A 15 -24.19 -3.93 -0.70
N HIS A 16 -24.36 -2.61 -0.77
CA HIS A 16 -25.45 -1.91 -0.06
C HIS A 16 -26.83 -2.35 -0.54
N ARG A 17 -27.03 -2.60 -1.85
CA ARG A 17 -28.28 -3.18 -2.37
C ARG A 17 -28.61 -4.55 -1.80
N HIS A 18 -27.59 -5.27 -1.27
CA HIS A 18 -27.79 -6.57 -0.62
C HIS A 18 -27.74 -6.48 0.91
N GLY A 19 -27.81 -5.26 1.48
CA GLY A 19 -27.79 -5.04 2.92
C GLY A 19 -26.44 -5.35 3.59
N LEU A 20 -25.34 -5.31 2.82
CA LEU A 20 -23.98 -5.56 3.31
C LEU A 20 -23.25 -4.25 3.55
N PHE A 21 -22.40 -4.22 4.56
CA PHE A 21 -21.42 -3.15 4.77
C PHE A 21 -20.12 -3.45 4.03
N VAL A 22 -19.40 -2.39 3.67
CA VAL A 22 -18.13 -2.50 2.96
C VAL A 22 -16.98 -1.98 3.81
N HIS A 23 -16.00 -2.84 4.08
CA HIS A 23 -14.75 -2.48 4.68
C HIS A 23 -13.63 -2.41 3.63
N MET A 24 -12.86 -1.33 3.63
CA MET A 24 -11.66 -1.20 2.81
C MET A 24 -10.42 -1.43 3.68
N ASP A 25 -9.59 -2.42 3.34
CA ASP A 25 -8.22 -2.49 3.81
C ASP A 25 -7.38 -1.45 3.07
N GLY A 26 -7.18 -0.31 3.71
CA GLY A 26 -6.40 0.81 3.19
C GLY A 26 -4.97 0.86 3.71
N ALA A 27 -4.34 -0.29 3.99
CA ALA A 27 -2.95 -0.35 4.47
C ALA A 27 -1.95 0.39 3.55
N ARG A 28 -2.31 0.63 2.28
CA ARG A 28 -1.55 1.43 1.31
C ARG A 28 -2.44 2.41 0.53
N ILE A 29 -3.53 2.85 1.11
CA ILE A 29 -4.43 3.80 0.45
C ILE A 29 -3.73 5.10 0.06
N SER A 30 -2.77 5.56 0.86
CA SER A 30 -1.96 6.74 0.57
C SER A 30 -1.23 6.62 -0.77
N ASN A 31 -0.65 5.45 -1.06
CA ASN A 31 0.04 5.22 -2.34
C ASN A 31 -0.94 5.21 -3.53
N ALA A 32 -2.13 4.67 -3.34
CA ALA A 32 -3.18 4.69 -4.36
C ALA A 32 -3.69 6.11 -4.62
N ALA A 33 -4.03 6.86 -3.55
CA ALA A 33 -4.46 8.25 -3.65
C ALA A 33 -3.42 9.13 -4.34
N ALA A 34 -2.15 9.02 -3.93
CA ALA A 34 -1.05 9.75 -4.54
C ALA A 34 -0.88 9.44 -6.04
N ALA A 35 -1.03 8.18 -6.43
CA ALA A 35 -0.93 7.76 -7.83
C ALA A 35 -2.09 8.24 -8.69
N LEU A 36 -3.28 8.36 -8.11
CA LEU A 36 -4.48 8.87 -8.77
C LEU A 36 -4.56 10.41 -8.76
N GLY A 37 -3.75 11.08 -7.95
CA GLY A 37 -3.84 12.53 -7.74
C GLY A 37 -5.12 12.95 -7.01
N MET A 38 -5.65 12.10 -6.13
CA MET A 38 -6.93 12.26 -5.44
C MET A 38 -6.73 12.35 -3.93
N SER A 39 -7.73 12.84 -3.20
CA SER A 39 -7.74 12.80 -1.75
C SER A 39 -8.02 11.38 -1.24
N LEU A 40 -7.72 11.14 0.05
CA LEU A 40 -8.05 9.87 0.70
C LEU A 40 -9.56 9.62 0.74
N ASP A 41 -10.36 10.70 0.86
CA ASP A 41 -11.81 10.62 0.88
C ASP A 41 -12.38 10.26 -0.49
N ASP A 42 -11.87 10.85 -1.57
CA ASP A 42 -12.34 10.59 -2.94
C ASP A 42 -12.29 9.11 -3.34
N ILE A 43 -11.32 8.37 -2.79
CA ILE A 43 -11.16 6.94 -3.07
C ILE A 43 -11.64 6.04 -1.91
N SER A 44 -12.39 6.57 -0.96
CA SER A 44 -12.93 5.81 0.17
C SER A 44 -14.33 6.26 0.55
N GLY A 45 -14.49 7.23 1.45
CA GLY A 45 -15.77 7.70 1.96
C GLY A 45 -16.71 8.18 0.86
N ALA A 46 -16.21 8.98 -0.06
CA ALA A 46 -17.00 9.48 -1.21
C ALA A 46 -17.47 8.35 -2.15
N CYS A 47 -16.78 7.19 -2.16
CA CYS A 47 -17.20 6.00 -2.89
C CYS A 47 -18.16 5.09 -2.11
N GLY A 48 -18.61 5.50 -0.92
CA GLY A 48 -19.60 4.73 -0.13
C GLY A 48 -18.98 3.63 0.75
N ILE A 49 -17.69 3.67 1.04
CA ILE A 49 -17.05 2.77 2.02
C ILE A 49 -17.64 3.04 3.41
N ASP A 50 -18.03 2.01 4.13
CA ASP A 50 -18.58 2.13 5.49
C ASP A 50 -17.47 2.28 6.54
N THR A 51 -16.37 1.50 6.38
CA THR A 51 -15.19 1.55 7.27
C THR A 51 -13.90 1.37 6.47
N LEU A 52 -12.87 2.09 6.90
CA LEU A 52 -11.54 2.07 6.27
C LEU A 52 -10.47 1.80 7.33
N THR A 53 -9.58 0.85 7.10
CA THR A 53 -8.29 0.85 7.78
C THR A 53 -7.36 1.84 7.07
N LEU A 54 -7.05 2.96 7.72
CA LEU A 54 -6.07 3.93 7.21
C LEU A 54 -4.69 3.51 7.72
N GLY A 55 -3.88 2.98 6.82
CA GLY A 55 -2.53 2.51 7.12
C GLY A 55 -1.54 3.65 7.32
N GLY A 56 -0.93 3.71 8.50
CA GLY A 56 0.12 4.68 8.81
C GLY A 56 1.52 4.08 8.80
N THR A 57 1.68 2.88 9.35
CA THR A 57 2.98 2.22 9.52
C THR A 57 3.73 2.01 8.20
N LYS A 58 3.03 1.66 7.13
CA LYS A 58 3.64 1.44 5.80
C LYS A 58 3.93 2.73 5.04
N ASN A 59 3.58 3.89 5.62
CA ASN A 59 3.74 5.19 4.98
C ASN A 59 4.41 6.23 5.91
N GLY A 60 5.33 5.78 6.75
CA GLY A 60 6.21 6.65 7.53
C GLY A 60 5.91 6.75 9.02
N LEU A 61 4.80 6.20 9.52
CA LEU A 61 4.54 6.16 10.96
C LEU A 61 5.31 5.02 11.64
N MET A 62 5.70 5.22 12.89
CA MET A 62 6.50 4.26 13.67
C MET A 62 5.74 2.97 13.99
N GLY A 63 4.42 3.01 14.03
CA GLY A 63 3.58 1.86 14.38
C GLY A 63 2.18 2.31 14.77
N ALA A 64 1.44 2.89 13.82
CA ALA A 64 0.10 3.38 14.04
C ALA A 64 -0.80 3.03 12.86
N GLU A 65 -1.95 2.44 13.17
CA GLU A 65 -3.03 2.16 12.25
C GLU A 65 -4.32 2.78 12.77
N CYS A 66 -5.16 3.28 11.89
CA CYS A 66 -6.40 3.94 12.24
C CYS A 66 -7.58 3.29 11.52
N VAL A 67 -8.69 3.10 12.22
CA VAL A 67 -9.96 2.74 11.59
C VAL A 67 -10.82 3.99 11.49
N VAL A 68 -11.11 4.41 10.26
CA VAL A 68 -12.07 5.47 9.96
C VAL A 68 -13.42 4.84 9.76
N ILE A 69 -14.45 5.38 10.39
CA ILE A 69 -15.84 4.88 10.31
C ILE A 69 -16.67 5.97 9.68
N PHE A 70 -17.09 5.77 8.44
CA PHE A 70 -17.95 6.69 7.71
C PHE A 70 -19.42 6.45 8.05
N ASN A 71 -19.82 5.18 8.23
CA ASN A 71 -21.17 4.81 8.60
C ASN A 71 -21.39 4.98 10.12
N GLN A 72 -22.21 5.97 10.48
CA GLN A 72 -22.44 6.35 11.88
C GLN A 72 -23.10 5.24 12.73
N ASP A 73 -23.84 4.34 12.12
CA ASP A 73 -24.52 3.23 12.82
C ASP A 73 -23.52 2.23 13.43
N LEU A 74 -22.30 2.18 12.89
CA LEU A 74 -21.23 1.28 13.35
C LEU A 74 -20.40 1.84 14.52
N ILE A 75 -20.49 3.14 14.84
CA ILE A 75 -19.61 3.80 15.82
C ILE A 75 -19.74 3.19 17.21
N LYS A 76 -20.99 2.91 17.64
CA LYS A 76 -21.26 2.39 18.99
C LYS A 76 -20.55 1.06 19.20
N GLU A 77 -20.74 0.14 18.29
CA GLU A 77 -20.17 -1.21 18.36
C GLU A 77 -18.64 -1.19 18.21
N ALA A 78 -18.11 -0.33 17.36
CA ALA A 78 -16.67 -0.19 17.12
C ALA A 78 -15.88 0.18 18.39
N ARG A 79 -16.45 1.01 19.28
CA ARG A 79 -15.81 1.37 20.56
C ARG A 79 -15.65 0.16 21.48
N TYR A 80 -16.64 -0.72 21.54
CA TYR A 80 -16.58 -1.94 22.32
C TYR A 80 -15.64 -2.96 21.66
N ALA A 81 -15.76 -3.17 20.35
CA ALA A 81 -14.91 -4.07 19.59
C ALA A 81 -13.43 -3.72 19.77
N ARG A 82 -13.06 -2.42 19.67
CA ARG A 82 -11.68 -1.97 19.89
C ARG A 82 -11.16 -2.37 21.27
N LYS A 83 -11.96 -2.17 22.32
CA LYS A 83 -11.55 -2.51 23.68
C LYS A 83 -11.45 -4.02 23.89
N GLN A 84 -12.42 -4.78 23.39
CA GLN A 84 -12.45 -6.24 23.47
C GLN A 84 -11.29 -6.89 22.72
N SER A 85 -10.87 -6.31 21.60
CA SER A 85 -9.74 -6.77 20.80
C SER A 85 -8.39 -6.27 21.31
N CYS A 86 -8.32 -5.72 22.53
CA CYS A 86 -7.10 -5.17 23.13
C CYS A 86 -6.42 -4.05 22.32
N GLN A 87 -7.17 -3.36 21.44
CA GLN A 87 -6.66 -2.28 20.59
C GLN A 87 -6.80 -0.89 21.23
N LEU A 88 -7.00 -0.83 22.55
CA LEU A 88 -7.05 0.40 23.33
C LEU A 88 -5.84 0.47 24.27
N ALA A 89 -4.72 0.95 23.74
CA ALA A 89 -3.50 1.12 24.54
C ALA A 89 -3.66 2.24 25.60
N SER A 90 -3.00 2.06 26.75
CA SER A 90 -3.11 2.99 27.89
C SER A 90 -2.70 4.43 27.55
N LYS A 91 -1.74 4.63 26.68
CA LYS A 91 -1.19 5.93 26.30
C LYS A 91 -1.45 6.23 24.81
N MET A 92 -2.71 6.17 24.41
CA MET A 92 -3.13 6.36 23.01
C MET A 92 -2.58 7.63 22.36
N ARG A 93 -2.29 8.68 23.13
CA ARG A 93 -1.72 9.92 22.59
C ARG A 93 -0.40 9.71 21.85
N TYR A 94 0.42 8.71 22.24
CA TYR A 94 1.67 8.40 21.53
C TYR A 94 1.44 7.71 20.17
N ILE A 95 0.26 7.15 19.99
CA ILE A 95 -0.17 6.56 18.71
C ILE A 95 -0.90 7.64 17.90
N SER A 96 -1.87 8.33 18.50
CA SER A 96 -2.69 9.30 17.78
C SER A 96 -1.93 10.54 17.31
N CYS A 97 -0.91 11.02 18.05
CA CYS A 97 -0.09 12.15 17.62
C CYS A 97 0.66 11.87 16.31
N GLN A 98 0.97 10.60 16.02
CA GLN A 98 1.58 10.20 14.75
C GLN A 98 0.62 10.51 13.59
N PHE A 99 -0.68 10.22 13.73
CA PHE A 99 -1.69 10.58 12.73
C PHE A 99 -1.88 12.09 12.60
N THR A 100 -1.75 12.85 13.69
CA THR A 100 -1.77 14.31 13.61
C THR A 100 -0.65 14.82 12.70
N ALA A 101 0.59 14.40 12.95
CA ALA A 101 1.73 14.74 12.09
C ALA A 101 1.59 14.21 10.66
N PHE A 102 1.05 13.02 10.50
CA PHE A 102 0.86 12.37 9.20
C PHE A 102 -0.09 13.12 8.27
N LEU A 103 -1.15 13.70 8.84
CA LEU A 103 -2.16 14.45 8.10
C LEU A 103 -1.80 15.95 7.97
N GLU A 104 -0.96 16.47 8.88
CA GLU A 104 -0.48 17.84 8.83
C GLU A 104 0.45 18.05 7.63
N ASP A 105 0.31 19.17 6.96
CA ASP A 105 1.11 19.55 5.77
C ASP A 105 1.20 18.49 4.67
N ASN A 106 0.22 17.58 4.62
CA ASN A 106 0.17 16.47 3.65
C ASN A 106 1.40 15.55 3.69
N LEU A 107 1.99 15.30 4.85
CA LEU A 107 3.13 14.40 4.98
C LEU A 107 2.84 13.00 4.41
N TRP A 108 1.60 12.50 4.61
CA TRP A 108 1.14 11.24 4.02
C TRP A 108 1.31 11.19 2.50
N LEU A 109 1.03 12.31 1.83
CA LEU A 109 1.13 12.42 0.37
C LEU A 109 2.59 12.45 -0.08
N THR A 110 3.44 13.22 0.63
CA THR A 110 4.89 13.31 0.36
C THR A 110 5.55 11.93 0.46
N CYS A 111 5.28 11.19 1.54
CA CYS A 111 5.80 9.83 1.73
C CYS A 111 5.33 8.86 0.63
N ALA A 112 4.04 8.91 0.29
CA ALA A 112 3.46 8.05 -0.73
C ALA A 112 3.98 8.37 -2.15
N GLN A 113 4.10 9.65 -2.49
CA GLN A 113 4.66 10.09 -3.77
C GLN A 113 6.11 9.65 -3.93
N HIS A 114 6.91 9.78 -2.87
CA HIS A 114 8.29 9.30 -2.87
C HIS A 114 8.37 7.80 -3.11
N ALA A 115 7.63 6.99 -2.35
CA ALA A 115 7.59 5.54 -2.53
C ALA A 115 7.18 5.15 -3.97
N ASN A 116 6.13 5.79 -4.51
CA ASN A 116 5.69 5.55 -5.88
C ASN A 116 6.75 5.96 -6.92
N ALA A 117 7.47 7.06 -6.69
CA ALA A 117 8.55 7.51 -7.57
C ALA A 117 9.72 6.50 -7.60
N MET A 118 10.09 5.93 -6.44
CA MET A 118 11.13 4.89 -6.36
C MET A 118 10.70 3.61 -7.09
N ALA A 119 9.42 3.22 -7.01
CA ALA A 119 8.88 2.12 -7.80
C ALA A 119 8.99 2.38 -9.31
N GLN A 120 8.64 3.58 -9.75
CA GLN A 120 8.75 3.97 -11.16
C GLN A 120 10.22 4.02 -11.63
N ARG A 121 11.15 4.48 -10.77
CA ARG A 121 12.59 4.43 -11.04
C ARG A 121 13.06 2.98 -11.25
N LEU A 122 12.70 2.11 -10.33
CA LEU A 122 13.02 0.68 -10.41
C LEU A 122 12.43 0.03 -11.66
N TYR A 123 11.14 0.29 -11.92
CA TYR A 123 10.44 -0.20 -13.11
C TYR A 123 11.15 0.20 -14.41
N LYS A 124 11.49 1.49 -14.57
CA LYS A 124 12.18 1.99 -15.76
C LYS A 124 13.50 1.29 -16.02
N LYS A 125 14.27 0.99 -14.95
CA LYS A 125 15.56 0.30 -15.07
C LYS A 125 15.39 -1.19 -15.38
N LEU A 126 14.47 -1.88 -14.69
CA LEU A 126 14.19 -3.30 -14.93
C LEU A 126 13.60 -3.55 -16.32
N SER A 127 12.77 -2.63 -16.84
CA SER A 127 12.15 -2.74 -18.17
C SER A 127 13.17 -2.72 -19.32
N THR A 128 14.41 -2.30 -19.06
CA THR A 128 15.48 -2.36 -20.08
C THR A 128 16.17 -3.74 -20.17
N MET A 129 15.83 -4.64 -19.25
CA MET A 129 16.43 -5.98 -19.18
C MET A 129 15.55 -6.98 -19.93
N PRO A 130 16.05 -7.67 -20.97
CA PRO A 130 15.23 -8.50 -21.85
C PRO A 130 14.69 -9.78 -21.19
N ASP A 131 15.32 -10.19 -20.11
CA ASP A 131 14.98 -11.40 -19.35
C ASP A 131 14.01 -11.12 -18.18
N ILE A 132 13.58 -9.85 -17.99
CA ILE A 132 12.57 -9.47 -17.00
C ILE A 132 11.23 -9.23 -17.67
N LYS A 133 10.20 -9.89 -17.17
CA LYS A 133 8.83 -9.76 -17.68
C LYS A 133 7.89 -9.29 -16.57
N PHE A 134 7.37 -8.08 -16.69
CA PHE A 134 6.33 -7.60 -15.78
C PHE A 134 5.01 -8.31 -16.05
N THR A 135 4.36 -8.74 -14.99
CA THR A 135 3.07 -9.45 -15.01
C THR A 135 1.91 -8.51 -14.76
N GLN A 136 2.18 -7.37 -14.12
CA GLN A 136 1.20 -6.34 -13.82
C GLN A 136 1.75 -4.94 -14.14
N THR A 137 0.86 -4.00 -14.42
CA THR A 137 1.21 -2.58 -14.56
C THR A 137 1.65 -2.02 -13.21
N VAL A 138 2.73 -1.26 -13.21
CA VAL A 138 3.26 -0.60 -12.01
C VAL A 138 2.54 0.74 -11.83
N GLU A 139 1.49 0.75 -11.02
CA GLU A 139 0.65 1.93 -10.78
C GLU A 139 0.92 2.63 -9.44
N SER A 140 1.56 1.93 -8.49
CA SER A 140 1.90 2.45 -7.16
C SER A 140 3.32 2.03 -6.75
N ASN A 141 3.54 1.78 -5.48
CA ASN A 141 4.82 1.38 -4.91
C ASN A 141 5.12 -0.13 -4.97
N GLN A 142 4.46 -0.88 -5.83
CA GLN A 142 4.63 -2.33 -5.95
C GLN A 142 4.93 -2.74 -7.40
N LEU A 143 5.87 -3.67 -7.54
CA LEU A 143 6.27 -4.26 -8.82
C LEU A 143 6.07 -5.77 -8.76
N PHE A 144 5.48 -6.32 -9.82
CA PHE A 144 5.29 -7.76 -9.99
C PHE A 144 5.93 -8.19 -11.31
N PHE A 145 6.87 -9.11 -11.25
CA PHE A 145 7.61 -9.54 -12.44
C PHE A 145 8.21 -10.92 -12.27
N ILE A 146 8.63 -11.50 -13.37
CA ILE A 146 9.30 -12.80 -13.47
C ILE A 146 10.68 -12.57 -14.08
N MET A 147 11.67 -13.29 -13.58
CA MET A 147 13.01 -13.40 -14.16
C MET A 147 13.46 -14.87 -14.21
N PRO A 148 14.58 -15.20 -14.90
CA PRO A 148 15.10 -16.57 -14.90
C PRO A 148 15.40 -17.09 -13.50
N ARG A 149 15.01 -18.34 -13.23
CA ARG A 149 15.13 -18.96 -11.91
C ARG A 149 16.56 -18.92 -11.34
N GLU A 150 17.54 -19.11 -12.18
CA GLU A 150 18.96 -19.06 -11.77
C GLU A 150 19.35 -17.69 -11.22
N LYS A 151 18.79 -16.62 -11.77
CA LYS A 151 19.00 -15.26 -11.27
C LYS A 151 18.21 -15.00 -9.99
N GLU A 152 17.00 -15.53 -9.89
CA GLU A 152 16.20 -15.43 -8.66
C GLU A 152 16.92 -16.06 -7.47
N ASP A 153 17.41 -17.30 -7.64
CA ASP A 153 18.08 -18.03 -6.57
C ASP A 153 19.35 -17.29 -6.10
N LYS A 154 20.14 -16.75 -7.03
CA LYS A 154 21.31 -15.93 -6.70
C LYS A 154 20.93 -14.59 -6.06
N LEU A 155 19.87 -13.93 -6.52
CA LEU A 155 19.41 -12.67 -5.96
C LEU A 155 18.98 -12.82 -4.50
N GLN A 156 18.36 -13.97 -4.15
CA GLN A 156 17.96 -14.28 -2.78
C GLN A 156 19.14 -14.41 -1.80
N GLU A 157 20.35 -14.63 -2.27
CA GLU A 157 21.54 -14.61 -1.41
C GLU A 157 21.87 -13.20 -0.87
N TYR A 158 21.41 -12.16 -1.57
CA TYR A 158 21.68 -10.76 -1.25
C TYR A 158 20.45 -9.98 -0.76
N TYR A 159 19.27 -10.32 -1.30
CA TYR A 159 18.02 -9.61 -1.03
C TYR A 159 16.91 -10.59 -0.68
N HIS A 160 16.23 -10.37 0.44
CA HIS A 160 15.04 -11.15 0.79
C HIS A 160 13.81 -10.59 0.08
N PHE A 161 13.11 -11.44 -0.66
CA PHE A 161 11.82 -11.13 -1.26
C PHE A 161 10.92 -12.36 -1.24
N TYR A 162 9.61 -12.12 -1.35
CA TYR A 162 8.61 -13.17 -1.42
C TYR A 162 8.23 -13.45 -2.85
N PHE A 163 8.04 -14.72 -3.19
CA PHE A 163 7.30 -15.10 -4.37
C PHE A 163 5.82 -14.79 -4.13
N TRP A 164 5.25 -13.97 -5.00
CA TRP A 164 3.83 -13.67 -4.97
C TRP A 164 3.01 -14.85 -5.52
N ASN A 165 3.53 -15.48 -6.55
CA ASN A 165 2.99 -16.70 -7.14
C ASN A 165 4.13 -17.66 -7.45
N GLU A 166 4.31 -18.67 -6.61
CA GLU A 166 5.38 -19.67 -6.74
C GLU A 166 5.24 -20.52 -8.01
N THR A 167 3.99 -20.75 -8.48
CA THR A 167 3.73 -21.57 -9.66
C THR A 167 4.38 -21.02 -10.93
N ILE A 168 4.43 -19.70 -11.05
CA ILE A 168 4.98 -19.03 -12.22
C ILE A 168 6.28 -18.25 -11.92
N GLY A 169 6.79 -18.34 -10.69
CA GLY A 169 7.98 -17.60 -10.26
C GLY A 169 7.76 -16.08 -10.20
N GLU A 170 6.53 -15.62 -9.92
CA GLU A 170 6.24 -14.19 -9.85
C GLU A 170 6.77 -13.60 -8.53
N MET A 171 7.71 -12.70 -8.65
CA MET A 171 8.26 -11.94 -7.53
C MET A 171 7.46 -10.66 -7.29
N ARG A 172 7.45 -10.22 -6.04
CA ARG A 172 6.91 -8.93 -5.64
C ARG A 172 7.97 -8.11 -4.94
N LEU A 173 8.26 -6.94 -5.47
CA LEU A 173 9.06 -5.92 -4.80
C LEU A 173 8.16 -4.74 -4.39
N VAL A 174 8.50 -4.13 -3.25
CA VAL A 174 7.78 -2.98 -2.70
C VAL A 174 8.78 -1.92 -2.31
N THR A 175 8.61 -0.72 -2.82
CA THR A 175 9.35 0.45 -2.36
C THR A 175 8.63 1.12 -1.20
N SER A 176 9.37 1.80 -0.34
CA SER A 176 8.90 2.42 0.88
C SER A 176 9.14 3.93 0.87
N PHE A 177 8.58 4.62 1.85
CA PHE A 177 8.79 6.06 2.06
C PHE A 177 10.25 6.44 2.34
N ASP A 178 11.07 5.48 2.76
CA ASP A 178 12.50 5.62 3.09
C ASP A 178 13.42 4.94 2.07
N THR A 179 12.89 4.39 0.98
CA THR A 179 13.70 3.82 -0.11
C THR A 179 14.47 4.94 -0.80
N GLU A 180 15.81 4.85 -0.83
CA GLU A 180 16.64 5.83 -1.50
C GLU A 180 16.93 5.44 -2.97
N GLU A 181 17.31 6.42 -3.79
CA GLU A 181 17.74 6.15 -5.18
C GLU A 181 18.94 5.20 -5.23
N GLU A 182 19.84 5.30 -4.26
CA GLU A 182 21.01 4.44 -4.14
C GLU A 182 20.64 2.98 -3.89
N ASP A 183 19.57 2.71 -3.11
CA ASP A 183 19.08 1.35 -2.87
C ASP A 183 18.55 0.72 -4.16
N VAL A 184 17.79 1.50 -4.94
CA VAL A 184 17.33 1.08 -6.27
C VAL A 184 18.53 0.79 -7.18
N ASP A 185 19.54 1.65 -7.18
CA ASP A 185 20.71 1.52 -8.05
C ASP A 185 21.57 0.31 -7.67
N LYS A 186 21.76 0.03 -6.38
CA LYS A 186 22.43 -1.16 -5.86
C LYS A 186 21.73 -2.46 -6.26
N LEU A 187 20.40 -2.50 -6.11
CA LEU A 187 19.60 -3.65 -6.53
C LEU A 187 19.74 -3.90 -8.04
N ILE A 188 19.64 -2.86 -8.85
CA ILE A 188 19.80 -2.95 -10.31
C ILE A 188 21.20 -3.42 -10.70
N ALA A 189 22.24 -2.91 -10.05
CA ALA A 189 23.61 -3.35 -10.28
C ALA A 189 23.80 -4.84 -9.93
N CYS A 190 23.22 -5.28 -8.82
CA CYS A 190 23.23 -6.68 -8.42
C CYS A 190 22.55 -7.55 -9.50
N ILE A 191 21.34 -7.23 -9.94
CA ILE A 191 20.59 -8.00 -10.95
C ILE A 191 21.34 -8.06 -12.29
N LYS A 192 22.05 -6.99 -12.67
CA LYS A 192 22.85 -6.96 -13.90
C LYS A 192 24.11 -7.83 -13.83
N ALA A 193 24.63 -8.05 -12.64
CA ALA A 193 25.83 -8.87 -12.43
C ALA A 193 25.53 -10.39 -12.38
N LEU A 194 24.28 -10.77 -12.28
CA LEU A 194 23.78 -12.15 -12.30
C LEU A 194 23.52 -12.64 -13.74
#